data_8ff57977dde36151eabfad261f980fe4
#
_entry.id   8ff57977dde36151eabfad261f980fe4
#
_cell.length_a   1.000
_cell.length_b   1.000
_cell.length_c   1.000
_cell.angle_alpha   90.00
_cell.angle_beta   90.00
_cell.angle_gamma   90.00
#
_symmetry.space_group_name_H-M   'P 1'
#
loop_
_entity.id
_entity.type
_entity.pdbx_description
1 polymer ?
#
loop_
_entity_poly.entity_id
_entity_poly.type
_entity_poly.pdbx_seq_one_letter_code
_entity_poly.pdbx_strand_id
1 'polypeptide(L)'
;MAKSVKFETTLTRSPADSGWHFLIVSREIEKKFGFEGKSKRIVCSINGHDGFQCALLPSGDMFYIIVNKQKRDAIGIVSGDTVSVELVKDES
;
A
#
# COMPACT_ATOMS: atom_id res chain seq x y z
N MET A 1 -6.34 -14.28 14.58
CA MET A 1 -6.81 -14.00 13.23
C MET A 1 -6.08 -12.78 12.68
N ALA A 2 -5.70 -12.82 11.42
CA ALA A 2 -5.07 -11.68 10.78
C ALA A 2 -6.07 -10.53 10.65
N LYS A 3 -5.65 -9.34 11.05
CA LYS A 3 -6.46 -8.15 10.93
C LYS A 3 -6.35 -7.61 9.51
N SER A 4 -7.48 -7.32 8.89
CA SER A 4 -7.49 -6.74 7.55
C SER A 4 -8.20 -5.39 7.55
N VAL A 5 -7.74 -4.49 6.69
CA VAL A 5 -8.34 -3.18 6.51
C VAL A 5 -8.53 -2.94 5.02
N LYS A 6 -9.75 -2.56 4.63
CA LYS A 6 -10.07 -2.25 3.23
C LYS A 6 -10.32 -0.77 3.09
N PHE A 7 -9.80 -0.19 2.01
CA PHE A 7 -10.01 1.22 1.71
C PHE A 7 -9.75 1.48 0.24
N GLU A 8 -10.12 2.68 -0.22
CA GLU A 8 -9.84 3.12 -1.58
C GLU A 8 -8.80 4.23 -1.55
N THR A 9 -7.91 4.22 -2.52
CA THR A 9 -6.91 5.26 -2.67
C THR A 9 -6.54 5.39 -4.14
N THR A 10 -5.84 6.44 -4.50
CA THR A 10 -5.44 6.70 -5.88
C THR A 10 -3.97 6.37 -6.07
N LEU A 11 -3.65 5.64 -7.13
CA LEU A 11 -2.27 5.38 -7.49
C LEU A 11 -1.63 6.69 -7.94
N THR A 12 -0.58 7.10 -7.27
CA THR A 12 0.07 8.38 -7.49
C THR A 12 1.47 8.18 -8.04
N ARG A 13 1.82 8.95 -9.05
CA ARG A 13 3.19 8.95 -9.56
C ARG A 13 3.98 10.05 -8.87
N SER A 14 5.19 9.71 -8.44
CA SER A 14 6.09 10.69 -7.84
C SER A 14 6.41 11.80 -8.86
N PRO A 15 6.44 13.07 -8.44
CA PRO A 15 6.84 14.16 -9.34
C PRO A 15 8.31 14.13 -9.70
N ALA A 16 9.13 13.34 -9.01
CA ALA A 16 10.53 13.18 -9.35
C ALA A 16 10.69 12.29 -10.59
N ASP A 17 11.83 12.39 -11.27
CA ASP A 17 12.11 11.65 -12.49
C ASP A 17 12.28 10.14 -12.28
N SER A 18 12.17 9.68 -11.06
CA SER A 18 12.32 8.27 -10.72
C SER A 18 11.23 7.38 -11.31
N GLY A 19 10.08 7.95 -11.67
CA GLY A 19 8.95 7.17 -12.17
C GLY A 19 8.30 6.28 -11.13
N TRP A 20 8.57 6.53 -9.86
CA TRP A 20 8.00 5.74 -8.78
C TRP A 20 6.50 5.99 -8.65
N HIS A 21 5.77 4.91 -8.39
CA HIS A 21 4.35 4.97 -8.14
C HIS A 21 4.08 4.45 -6.74
N PHE A 22 3.12 5.07 -6.07
CA PHE A 22 2.82 4.68 -4.70
C PHE A 22 1.35 4.90 -4.37
N LEU A 23 0.90 4.20 -3.31
CA LEU A 23 -0.44 4.36 -2.75
C LEU A 23 -0.29 5.07 -1.41
N ILE A 24 -1.12 6.09 -1.19
CA ILE A 24 -1.13 6.80 0.09
C ILE A 24 -2.00 6.03 1.07
N VAL A 25 -1.48 5.82 2.27
CA VAL A 25 -2.19 5.16 3.36
C VAL A 25 -2.29 6.16 4.52
N SER A 26 -3.50 6.40 4.99
CA SER A 26 -3.70 7.35 6.07
C SER A 26 -3.13 6.83 7.38
N ARG A 27 -2.80 7.75 8.28
CA ARG A 27 -2.29 7.41 9.59
C ARG A 27 -3.31 6.60 10.41
N GLU A 28 -4.60 6.85 10.19
CA GLU A 28 -5.66 6.10 10.87
C GLU A 28 -5.65 4.62 10.50
N ILE A 29 -5.36 4.32 9.24
CA ILE A 29 -5.27 2.94 8.78
C ILE A 29 -4.07 2.25 9.42
N GLU A 30 -2.93 2.92 9.49
CA GLU A 30 -1.73 2.39 10.13
C GLU A 30 -2.00 2.08 11.61
N LYS A 31 -2.71 2.98 12.30
CA LYS A 31 -3.03 2.79 13.72
C LYS A 31 -3.90 1.56 13.97
N LYS A 32 -4.75 1.19 13.02
CA LYS A 32 -5.63 0.03 13.18
C LYS A 32 -4.86 -1.28 13.27
N PHE A 33 -3.64 -1.33 12.76
CA PHE A 33 -2.83 -2.54 12.80
C PHE A 33 -2.10 -2.72 14.13
N GLY A 34 -1.87 -1.64 14.87
CA GLY A 34 -1.17 -1.72 16.15
C GLY A 34 0.24 -2.28 16.02
N PHE A 35 0.99 -1.81 15.02
CA PHE A 35 2.36 -2.28 14.81
C PHE A 35 3.22 -2.02 16.04
N GLU A 36 4.03 -3.01 16.38
CA GLU A 36 5.04 -2.89 17.42
C GLU A 36 6.42 -2.82 16.77
N GLY A 37 7.27 -1.93 17.29
CA GLY A 37 8.61 -1.76 16.76
C GLY A 37 8.65 -0.96 15.49
N LYS A 38 9.76 -1.05 14.77
CA LYS A 38 10.03 -0.24 13.59
C LYS A 38 9.51 -0.85 12.29
N SER A 39 9.27 -2.15 12.29
CA SER A 39 8.84 -2.85 11.08
C SER A 39 7.33 -2.80 10.93
N LYS A 40 6.86 -2.31 9.79
CA LYS A 40 5.43 -2.22 9.50
C LYS A 40 5.13 -3.05 8.25
N ARG A 41 5.35 -4.35 8.37
CA ARG A 41 5.17 -5.28 7.26
C ARG A 41 3.71 -5.67 7.09
N ILE A 42 3.28 -5.64 5.84
CA ILE A 42 1.90 -5.95 5.47
C ILE A 42 1.87 -6.75 4.18
N VAL A 43 0.72 -7.34 3.92
CA VAL A 43 0.40 -7.91 2.60
C VAL A 43 -0.65 -7.01 1.98
N CYS A 44 -0.38 -6.52 0.78
CA CYS A 44 -1.25 -5.59 0.07
C CYS A 44 -1.92 -6.29 -1.10
N SER A 45 -3.26 -6.23 -1.15
CA SER A 45 -4.04 -6.74 -2.28
C SER A 45 -4.75 -5.55 -2.93
N ILE A 46 -4.65 -5.43 -4.24
CA ILE A 46 -5.23 -4.33 -5.00
C ILE A 46 -6.28 -4.88 -5.94
N ASN A 47 -7.49 -4.32 -5.91
CA ASN A 47 -8.62 -4.69 -6.79
C ASN A 47 -8.93 -6.19 -6.80
N GLY A 48 -8.70 -6.86 -5.67
CA GLY A 48 -8.97 -8.29 -5.55
C GLY A 48 -7.91 -9.20 -6.14
N HIS A 49 -6.79 -8.66 -6.59
CA HIS A 49 -5.67 -9.47 -7.07
C HIS A 49 -4.90 -10.09 -5.90
N ASP A 50 -4.07 -11.08 -6.21
CA ASP A 50 -3.25 -11.74 -5.20
C ASP A 50 -2.40 -10.73 -4.44
N GLY A 51 -2.31 -10.93 -3.13
CA GLY A 51 -1.54 -10.03 -2.28
C GLY A 51 -0.04 -10.15 -2.48
N PHE A 52 0.67 -9.07 -2.19
CA PHE A 52 2.12 -9.07 -2.21
C PHE A 52 2.66 -8.45 -0.91
N GLN A 53 3.81 -8.92 -0.50
CA GLN A 53 4.45 -8.43 0.72
C GLN A 53 5.05 -7.06 0.48
N CYS A 54 4.81 -6.15 1.42
CA CYS A 54 5.37 -4.82 1.35
C CYS A 54 5.44 -4.24 2.77
N ALA A 55 5.88 -3.00 2.88
CA ALA A 55 5.94 -2.32 4.16
C ALA A 55 5.35 -0.93 4.01
N LEU A 56 4.76 -0.42 5.09
CA LEU A 56 4.31 0.95 5.16
C LEU A 56 5.52 1.85 5.42
N LEU A 57 5.75 2.79 4.52
CA LEU A 57 6.86 3.73 4.62
C LEU A 57 6.35 5.08 5.08
N PRO A 58 6.99 5.71 6.05
CA PRO A 58 6.50 6.99 6.56
C PRO A 58 6.77 8.14 5.59
N SER A 59 5.83 9.08 5.51
CA SER A 59 5.96 10.30 4.74
C SER A 59 5.17 11.40 5.43
N GLY A 60 5.84 12.21 6.24
CA GLY A 60 5.15 13.23 7.04
C GLY A 60 4.12 12.59 7.97
N ASP A 61 2.86 13.01 7.83
CA ASP A 61 1.78 12.49 8.66
C ASP A 61 1.10 11.25 8.08
N MET A 62 1.60 10.75 6.95
CA MET A 62 0.97 9.66 6.24
C MET A 62 1.98 8.56 5.96
N PHE A 63 1.48 7.46 5.44
CA PHE A 63 2.32 6.34 5.00
C PHE A 63 2.08 6.08 3.53
N TYR A 64 3.00 5.38 2.89
CA TYR A 64 2.84 5.04 1.49
C TYR A 64 3.36 3.63 1.21
N ILE A 65 2.85 3.04 0.13
CA ILE A 65 3.24 1.71 -0.35
C ILE A 65 3.73 1.89 -1.77
N ILE A 66 4.96 1.45 -2.04
CA ILE A 66 5.52 1.52 -3.39
C ILE A 66 4.97 0.36 -4.21
N VAL A 67 4.45 0.68 -5.41
CA VAL A 67 3.93 -0.31 -6.34
C VAL A 67 4.82 -0.25 -7.59
N ASN A 68 5.67 -1.26 -7.78
CA ASN A 68 6.59 -1.27 -8.90
C ASN A 68 5.87 -1.56 -10.23
N LYS A 69 6.58 -1.36 -11.33
CA LYS A 69 6.00 -1.53 -12.67
C LYS A 69 5.47 -2.93 -12.89
N GLN A 70 6.19 -3.95 -12.43
CA GLN A 70 5.75 -5.32 -12.59
C GLN A 70 4.40 -5.57 -11.93
N LYS A 71 4.20 -5.03 -10.73
CA LYS A 71 2.94 -5.16 -10.01
C LYS A 71 1.83 -4.36 -10.70
N ARG A 72 2.13 -3.14 -11.15
CA ARG A 72 1.13 -2.33 -11.85
C ARG A 72 0.66 -3.00 -13.12
N ASP A 73 1.60 -3.55 -13.89
CA ASP A 73 1.26 -4.23 -15.16
C ASP A 73 0.44 -5.50 -14.90
N ALA A 74 0.79 -6.25 -13.87
CA ALA A 74 0.06 -7.48 -13.52
C ALA A 74 -1.37 -7.19 -13.08
N ILE A 75 -1.59 -6.06 -12.41
CA ILE A 75 -2.90 -5.66 -11.91
C ILE A 75 -3.68 -4.87 -12.96
N GLY A 76 -2.98 -4.21 -13.87
CA GLY A 76 -3.60 -3.40 -14.93
C GLY A 76 -3.99 -2.01 -14.47
N ILE A 77 -3.21 -1.39 -13.59
CA ILE A 77 -3.48 -0.05 -13.08
C ILE A 77 -2.43 0.95 -13.55
N VAL A 78 -2.83 2.20 -13.66
CA VAL A 78 -1.94 3.30 -14.03
C VAL A 78 -2.13 4.46 -13.05
N SER A 79 -1.20 5.42 -13.08
CA SER A 79 -1.31 6.59 -12.19
C SER A 79 -2.60 7.35 -12.47
N GLY A 80 -3.26 7.78 -11.40
CA GLY A 80 -4.55 8.44 -11.48
C GLY A 80 -5.73 7.50 -11.26
N ASP A 81 -5.51 6.19 -11.32
CA ASP A 81 -6.58 5.23 -11.07
C ASP A 81 -6.90 5.18 -9.59
N THR A 82 -8.19 5.17 -9.28
CA THR A 82 -8.65 4.87 -7.92
C THR A 82 -8.75 3.36 -7.79
N VAL A 83 -8.10 2.82 -6.77
CA VAL A 83 -8.05 1.37 -6.57
C VAL A 83 -8.59 1.01 -5.19
N SER A 84 -9.15 -0.19 -5.12
CA SER A 84 -9.60 -0.77 -3.86
C SER A 84 -8.43 -1.56 -3.28
N VAL A 85 -8.07 -1.27 -2.03
CA VAL A 85 -6.90 -1.86 -1.38
C VAL A 85 -7.32 -2.60 -0.13
N GLU A 86 -6.78 -3.80 0.03
CA GLU A 86 -6.91 -4.54 1.27
C GLU A 86 -5.53 -4.78 1.84
N LEU A 87 -5.33 -4.39 3.10
CA LEU A 87 -4.08 -4.60 3.80
C LEU A 87 -4.28 -5.62 4.92
N VAL A 88 -3.35 -6.55 5.02
CA VAL A 88 -3.33 -7.54 6.09
C VAL A 88 -1.94 -7.48 6.74
N LYS A 89 -1.90 -7.52 8.06
CA LYS A 89 -0.62 -7.52 8.76
C LYS A 89 0.15 -8.79 8.43
N ASP A 90 1.41 -8.62 8.04
CA ASP A 90 2.29 -9.75 7.75
C ASP A 90 2.91 -10.21 9.07
N GLU A 91 2.50 -11.39 9.50
CA GLU A 91 2.93 -11.98 10.76
C GLU A 91 4.02 -13.04 10.59
N SER A 92 4.52 -13.18 9.38
CA SER A 92 5.59 -14.16 9.10
C SER A 92 6.93 -13.78 9.71
#